data_1456212663472218e24e97d3eb674435
#
_entry.id   1456212663472218e24e97d3eb674435
#
_cell.length_a   1.000
_cell.length_b   1.000
_cell.length_c   1.000
_cell.angle_alpha   90.00
_cell.angle_beta   90.00
_cell.angle_gamma   90.00
#
_symmetry.space_group_name_H-M   'P 1'
#
loop_
_entity.id
_entity.type
_entity.pdbx_description
1 polymer ?
#
loop_
_entity_poly.entity_id
_entity_poly.type
_entity_poly.pdbx_seq_one_letter_code
_entity_poly.pdbx_strand_id
1 'polypeptide(L)'
;TEHRLQMINDEQTQTLPQDTAGMEKLAIFMGFDSRAPFVGALMEHLKRVEDHYARLFEDAPALSADGAVSGNLVFTGSDSDPDTLETITKYGFLNPETVDAAIRGWHHGRYRAMRSTRAREMLTELTPTLLSALGETPDPDAAFVKFDEFLAGLPSGVQLFSMLYSNPQILTLLANILGEAPRLAELLSNRPSLFDGVLTADFFDPPPKLNQLRRALEKHLQNSDHFENALDTSRRWVNDQKFQIGLQSLNGLLSPPDASWALSNTAESALLELLPIVEQEFATKYGRIEGAQFCTIAFGKLGGHEMTPTSDLDLVFIYETPDEDTLSDGDKGLPPTQYFARLGQRFINAINAPTAEGILYEVDMRLRPSGNAGPIACTLDTFVQYHKENAWTWERLALTKARAVAGDAALGSAV
;
A
#
# COMPACT_ATOMS: atom_id res chain seq x y z
N THR A 1 9.89 -44.35 13.54
CA THR A 1 10.27 -44.46 12.11
C THR A 1 11.45 -43.57 11.80
N GLU A 2 11.41 -42.30 12.11
CA GLU A 2 12.41 -41.27 11.78
C GLU A 2 13.84 -41.67 12.22
N HIS A 3 14.06 -41.95 13.49
CA HIS A 3 15.39 -42.38 13.98
C HIS A 3 15.96 -43.58 13.23
N ARG A 4 15.12 -44.55 12.84
CA ARG A 4 15.59 -45.73 12.09
C ARG A 4 15.86 -45.41 10.62
N LEU A 5 15.15 -44.45 10.03
CA LEU A 5 15.47 -43.92 8.71
C LEU A 5 16.85 -43.28 8.70
N GLN A 6 17.15 -42.46 9.70
CA GLN A 6 18.46 -41.81 9.87
C GLN A 6 19.60 -42.81 10.09
N MET A 7 19.33 -43.94 10.73
CA MET A 7 20.30 -44.99 10.96
C MET A 7 20.65 -45.85 9.72
N ILE A 8 19.82 -45.88 8.67
CA ILE A 8 20.05 -46.71 7.49
C ILE A 8 21.28 -46.27 6.71
N ASN A 9 21.48 -44.96 6.52
CA ASN A 9 22.58 -44.40 5.74
C ASN A 9 23.44 -43.40 6.54
N ASP A 10 23.21 -43.27 7.84
CA ASP A 10 23.83 -42.24 8.69
C ASP A 10 23.57 -40.79 8.15
N GLU A 11 22.39 -40.58 7.59
CA GLU A 11 21.97 -39.31 6.99
C GLU A 11 20.85 -38.67 7.79
N GLN A 12 20.88 -37.36 7.94
CA GLN A 12 19.77 -36.59 8.49
C GLN A 12 18.63 -36.50 7.45
N THR A 13 17.78 -37.55 7.40
CA THR A 13 16.62 -37.60 6.51
C THR A 13 15.32 -37.72 7.30
N GLN A 14 14.27 -37.05 6.83
CA GLN A 14 12.89 -37.15 7.32
C GLN A 14 11.96 -37.73 6.24
N THR A 15 12.52 -38.10 5.09
CA THR A 15 11.76 -38.56 3.93
C THR A 15 11.78 -40.09 3.86
N LEU A 16 10.61 -40.69 3.69
CA LEU A 16 10.46 -42.13 3.45
C LEU A 16 11.03 -42.49 2.08
N PRO A 17 11.62 -43.71 1.93
CA PRO A 17 12.03 -44.22 0.63
C PRO A 17 10.87 -44.21 -0.35
N GLN A 18 11.10 -43.65 -1.56
CA GLN A 18 10.06 -43.63 -2.59
C GLN A 18 9.96 -44.93 -3.41
N ASP A 19 11.01 -45.75 -3.36
CA ASP A 19 11.04 -47.01 -4.06
C ASP A 19 10.56 -48.20 -3.20
N THR A 20 10.00 -49.22 -3.86
CA THR A 20 9.42 -50.40 -3.20
C THR A 20 10.42 -51.18 -2.39
N ALA A 21 11.68 -51.28 -2.85
CA ALA A 21 12.73 -52.05 -2.18
C ALA A 21 13.23 -51.33 -0.91
N GLY A 22 13.35 -50.02 -0.95
CA GLY A 22 13.68 -49.19 0.21
C GLY A 22 12.61 -49.25 1.30
N MET A 23 11.34 -49.17 0.90
CA MET A 23 10.20 -49.34 1.83
C MET A 23 10.13 -50.73 2.45
N GLU A 24 10.44 -51.78 1.69
CA GLU A 24 10.52 -53.15 2.21
C GLU A 24 11.62 -53.30 3.27
N LYS A 25 12.83 -52.80 2.97
CA LYS A 25 13.94 -52.76 3.93
C LYS A 25 13.60 -52.02 5.21
N LEU A 26 12.95 -50.88 5.08
CA LEU A 26 12.48 -50.08 6.23
C LEU A 26 11.45 -50.87 7.05
N ALA A 27 10.48 -51.52 6.41
CA ALA A 27 9.47 -52.32 7.09
C ALA A 27 10.08 -53.43 7.93
N ILE A 28 11.04 -54.21 7.35
CA ILE A 28 11.79 -55.27 8.05
C ILE A 28 12.59 -54.67 9.21
N PHE A 29 13.25 -53.53 9.00
CA PHE A 29 14.01 -52.85 10.05
C PHE A 29 13.13 -52.29 11.16
N MET A 30 11.87 -51.99 10.86
CA MET A 30 10.84 -51.61 11.84
C MET A 30 10.25 -52.78 12.60
N GLY A 31 10.53 -54.03 12.19
CA GLY A 31 10.08 -55.27 12.83
C GLY A 31 8.79 -55.83 12.23
N PHE A 32 8.43 -55.43 11.01
CA PHE A 32 7.32 -55.99 10.26
C PHE A 32 7.79 -57.07 9.27
N ASP A 33 6.97 -58.05 9.00
CA ASP A 33 7.30 -59.15 8.08
C ASP A 33 7.34 -58.73 6.61
N SER A 34 6.70 -57.61 6.26
CA SER A 34 6.65 -57.05 4.90
C SER A 34 6.18 -55.58 4.89
N ARG A 35 6.27 -54.98 3.70
CA ARG A 35 5.83 -53.56 3.48
C ARG A 35 4.37 -53.32 3.81
N ALA A 36 3.47 -54.22 3.41
CA ALA A 36 2.03 -54.00 3.52
C ALA A 36 1.52 -53.77 4.97
N PRO A 37 1.86 -54.64 5.97
CA PRO A 37 1.52 -54.39 7.36
C PRO A 37 2.18 -53.14 7.95
N PHE A 38 3.42 -52.84 7.55
CA PHE A 38 4.12 -51.63 7.97
C PHE A 38 3.40 -50.35 7.48
N VAL A 39 3.08 -50.30 6.19
CA VAL A 39 2.36 -49.15 5.60
C VAL A 39 0.97 -49.00 6.23
N GLY A 40 0.25 -50.11 6.46
CA GLY A 40 -1.05 -50.05 7.15
C GLY A 40 -0.95 -49.47 8.55
N ALA A 41 0.01 -49.89 9.37
CA ALA A 41 0.25 -49.37 10.71
C ALA A 41 0.68 -47.90 10.67
N LEU A 42 1.52 -47.52 9.70
CA LEU A 42 1.97 -46.13 9.51
C LEU A 42 0.80 -45.22 9.16
N MET A 43 -0.03 -45.63 8.19
CA MET A 43 -1.21 -44.88 7.77
C MET A 43 -2.25 -44.72 8.91
N GLU A 44 -2.44 -45.78 9.71
CA GLU A 44 -3.32 -45.69 10.89
C GLU A 44 -2.80 -44.68 11.92
N HIS A 45 -1.50 -44.61 12.15
CA HIS A 45 -0.92 -43.61 13.04
C HIS A 45 -1.01 -42.22 12.48
N LEU A 46 -0.75 -42.00 11.18
CA LEU A 46 -0.87 -40.74 10.52
C LEU A 46 -2.33 -40.26 10.59
N LYS A 47 -3.29 -41.13 10.32
CA LYS A 47 -4.72 -40.80 10.42
C LYS A 47 -5.15 -40.44 11.84
N ARG A 48 -4.63 -41.10 12.87
CA ARG A 48 -4.90 -40.72 14.27
C ARG A 48 -4.34 -39.33 14.60
N VAL A 49 -3.13 -39.02 14.12
CA VAL A 49 -2.55 -37.67 14.30
C VAL A 49 -3.40 -36.65 13.59
N GLU A 50 -3.85 -36.95 12.38
CA GLU A 50 -4.75 -36.10 11.59
C GLU A 50 -6.09 -35.88 12.31
N ASP A 51 -6.74 -36.95 12.80
CA ASP A 51 -7.98 -36.89 13.57
C ASP A 51 -7.81 -36.06 14.87
N HIS A 52 -6.68 -36.19 15.57
CA HIS A 52 -6.41 -35.38 16.76
C HIS A 52 -6.14 -33.92 16.42
N TYR A 53 -5.49 -33.66 15.30
CA TYR A 53 -5.24 -32.31 14.81
C TYR A 53 -6.56 -31.65 14.37
N ALA A 54 -7.42 -32.36 13.66
CA ALA A 54 -8.75 -31.88 13.28
C ALA A 54 -9.63 -31.54 14.51
N ARG A 55 -9.61 -32.39 15.56
CA ARG A 55 -10.32 -32.15 16.83
C ARG A 55 -9.86 -30.89 17.59
N LEU A 56 -8.58 -30.50 17.45
CA LEU A 56 -8.09 -29.25 18.04
C LEU A 56 -8.82 -28.02 17.47
N PHE A 57 -9.36 -28.14 16.27
CA PHE A 57 -10.17 -27.09 15.62
C PHE A 57 -11.67 -27.24 15.91
N GLU A 58 -12.17 -28.47 16.10
CA GLU A 58 -13.57 -28.73 16.44
C GLU A 58 -13.93 -28.40 17.91
N ASP A 59 -12.97 -28.58 18.83
CA ASP A 59 -13.15 -28.40 20.28
C ASP A 59 -12.76 -27.01 20.82
N ALA A 60 -12.41 -26.04 19.98
CA ALA A 60 -12.08 -24.67 20.41
C ALA A 60 -13.34 -23.78 20.37
N PRO A 61 -14.14 -23.68 21.47
CA PRO A 61 -15.40 -22.93 21.50
C PRO A 61 -15.23 -21.41 21.27
N ALA A 62 -14.00 -20.92 21.34
CA ALA A 62 -13.67 -19.51 21.14
C ALA A 62 -13.44 -19.16 19.65
N LEU A 63 -13.37 -20.14 18.76
CA LEU A 63 -13.12 -19.96 17.33
C LEU A 63 -14.36 -20.25 16.47
N SER A 64 -15.47 -20.69 17.03
CA SER A 64 -16.74 -20.73 16.36
C SER A 64 -17.32 -19.32 16.32
N ALA A 65 -16.88 -18.50 15.35
CA ALA A 65 -17.72 -17.42 14.87
C ALA A 65 -19.06 -18.03 14.44
N ASP A 66 -20.19 -17.41 14.81
CA ASP A 66 -21.51 -17.75 14.29
C ASP A 66 -21.43 -17.76 12.76
N GLY A 67 -21.36 -18.95 12.15
CA GLY A 67 -21.17 -19.11 10.70
C GLY A 67 -19.98 -19.95 10.27
N ALA A 68 -19.15 -20.49 11.17
CA ALA A 68 -18.03 -21.35 10.79
C ALA A 68 -18.50 -22.58 10.01
N VAL A 69 -17.99 -22.76 8.80
CA VAL A 69 -18.29 -23.92 7.96
C VAL A 69 -17.73 -25.15 8.62
N SER A 70 -18.60 -26.14 8.90
CA SER A 70 -18.15 -27.43 9.43
C SER A 70 -17.35 -28.16 8.35
N GLY A 71 -16.08 -28.49 8.62
CA GLY A 71 -15.22 -29.19 7.70
C GLY A 71 -13.81 -29.43 8.23
N ASN A 72 -12.99 -30.09 7.44
CA ASN A 72 -11.60 -30.39 7.76
C ASN A 72 -10.67 -29.34 7.15
N LEU A 73 -9.73 -28.80 7.95
CA LEU A 73 -8.69 -27.85 7.50
C LEU A 73 -7.32 -28.42 7.92
N VAL A 74 -6.80 -29.37 7.14
CA VAL A 74 -5.52 -30.02 7.38
C VAL A 74 -4.52 -29.61 6.32
N PHE A 75 -3.52 -28.86 6.73
CA PHE A 75 -2.44 -28.36 5.84
C PHE A 75 -1.11 -29.11 6.06
N THR A 76 -1.16 -30.34 6.58
CA THR A 76 -0.01 -31.19 6.82
C THR A 76 0.17 -32.22 5.71
N GLY A 77 1.40 -32.56 5.36
CA GLY A 77 1.71 -33.56 4.32
C GLY A 77 2.19 -32.95 3.00
N SER A 78 2.51 -33.82 2.03
CA SER A 78 3.01 -33.43 0.71
C SER A 78 1.90 -33.15 -0.31
N ASP A 79 0.74 -33.79 -0.13
CA ASP A 79 -0.38 -33.74 -1.06
C ASP A 79 -1.59 -33.05 -0.44
N SER A 80 -2.41 -32.43 -1.29
CA SER A 80 -3.66 -31.78 -0.87
C SER A 80 -4.68 -32.82 -0.39
N ASP A 81 -5.27 -32.57 0.79
CA ASP A 81 -6.33 -33.41 1.32
C ASP A 81 -7.66 -33.06 0.65
N PRO A 82 -8.41 -34.04 0.06
CA PRO A 82 -9.67 -33.77 -0.61
C PRO A 82 -10.74 -33.11 0.29
N ASP A 83 -10.80 -33.49 1.56
CA ASP A 83 -11.79 -32.96 2.51
C ASP A 83 -11.45 -31.49 2.85
N THR A 84 -10.17 -31.15 2.90
CA THR A 84 -9.70 -29.76 3.07
C THR A 84 -10.06 -28.90 1.86
N LEU A 85 -9.86 -29.40 0.63
CA LEU A 85 -10.23 -28.69 -0.59
C LEU A 85 -11.75 -28.45 -0.65
N GLU A 86 -12.57 -29.47 -0.27
CA GLU A 86 -14.02 -29.31 -0.18
C GLU A 86 -14.42 -28.24 0.84
N THR A 87 -13.73 -28.20 1.99
CA THR A 87 -13.97 -27.19 3.03
C THR A 87 -13.63 -25.79 2.55
N ILE A 88 -12.48 -25.60 1.90
CA ILE A 88 -12.08 -24.33 1.29
C ILE A 88 -13.12 -23.87 0.25
N THR A 89 -13.63 -24.81 -0.56
CA THR A 89 -14.70 -24.51 -1.53
C THR A 89 -16.00 -24.05 -0.82
N LYS A 90 -16.35 -24.64 0.32
CA LYS A 90 -17.52 -24.21 1.11
C LYS A 90 -17.36 -22.80 1.69
N TYR A 91 -16.14 -22.31 1.92
CA TYR A 91 -15.87 -20.93 2.28
C TYR A 91 -16.02 -19.94 1.10
N GLY A 92 -16.30 -20.42 -0.11
CA GLY A 92 -16.57 -19.58 -1.28
C GLY A 92 -15.41 -19.44 -2.27
N PHE A 93 -14.28 -20.11 -2.05
CA PHE A 93 -13.14 -20.07 -2.96
C PHE A 93 -13.36 -20.95 -4.19
N LEU A 94 -13.04 -20.42 -5.37
CA LEU A 94 -13.17 -21.12 -6.65
C LEU A 94 -11.89 -21.92 -6.99
N ASN A 95 -10.74 -21.56 -6.41
CA ASN A 95 -9.45 -22.19 -6.64
C ASN A 95 -8.86 -22.76 -5.33
N PRO A 96 -9.50 -23.76 -4.71
CA PRO A 96 -9.11 -24.27 -3.40
C PRO A 96 -7.69 -24.85 -3.35
N GLU A 97 -7.15 -25.38 -4.46
CA GLU A 97 -5.79 -25.89 -4.56
C GLU A 97 -4.75 -24.77 -4.39
N THR A 98 -5.04 -23.59 -4.92
CA THR A 98 -4.15 -22.42 -4.78
C THR A 98 -4.11 -21.94 -3.33
N VAL A 99 -5.28 -21.90 -2.67
CA VAL A 99 -5.41 -21.52 -1.25
C VAL A 99 -4.67 -22.52 -0.36
N ASP A 100 -4.89 -23.82 -0.57
CA ASP A 100 -4.24 -24.91 0.17
C ASP A 100 -2.70 -24.84 0.02
N ALA A 101 -2.22 -24.72 -1.21
CA ALA A 101 -0.77 -24.64 -1.49
C ALA A 101 -0.12 -23.41 -0.82
N ALA A 102 -0.79 -22.25 -0.81
CA ALA A 102 -0.28 -21.06 -0.17
C ALA A 102 -0.21 -21.23 1.35
N ILE A 103 -1.29 -21.71 2.01
CA ILE A 103 -1.33 -21.93 3.46
C ILE A 103 -0.27 -22.95 3.89
N ARG A 104 -0.06 -24.04 3.15
CA ARG A 104 1.06 -24.97 3.38
C ARG A 104 2.40 -24.27 3.29
N GLY A 105 2.59 -23.39 2.27
CA GLY A 105 3.79 -22.58 2.14
C GLY A 105 4.04 -21.69 3.36
N TRP A 106 2.99 -21.14 3.97
CA TRP A 106 3.09 -20.36 5.20
C TRP A 106 3.57 -21.21 6.37
N HIS A 107 3.02 -22.39 6.55
CA HIS A 107 3.45 -23.34 7.60
C HIS A 107 4.90 -23.80 7.43
N HIS A 108 5.39 -23.88 6.20
CA HIS A 108 6.80 -24.19 5.92
C HIS A 108 7.73 -22.97 6.07
N GLY A 109 7.21 -21.81 6.49
CA GLY A 109 8.02 -20.63 6.75
C GLY A 109 8.47 -19.89 5.50
N ARG A 110 7.70 -19.96 4.41
CA ARG A 110 7.96 -19.28 3.13
C ARG A 110 8.24 -17.78 3.33
N TYR A 111 7.52 -17.11 4.23
CA TYR A 111 7.68 -15.69 4.51
C TYR A 111 8.37 -15.43 5.85
N ARG A 112 9.00 -14.26 5.97
CA ARG A 112 9.65 -13.82 7.22
C ARG A 112 8.67 -13.81 8.39
N ALA A 113 7.42 -13.39 8.14
CA ALA A 113 6.34 -13.38 9.12
C ALA A 113 6.06 -14.74 9.77
N MET A 114 6.34 -15.85 9.06
CA MET A 114 6.04 -17.23 9.45
C MET A 114 7.23 -18.00 10.00
N ARG A 115 8.41 -17.39 10.19
CA ARG A 115 9.61 -18.11 10.61
C ARG A 115 9.54 -18.60 12.06
N SER A 116 8.86 -17.89 12.96
CA SER A 116 8.72 -18.31 14.34
C SER A 116 7.63 -19.37 14.51
N THR A 117 7.85 -20.34 15.40
CA THR A 117 6.85 -21.36 15.75
C THR A 117 5.57 -20.70 16.27
N ARG A 118 5.70 -19.66 17.09
CA ARG A 118 4.55 -18.93 17.65
C ARG A 118 3.69 -18.28 16.57
N ALA A 119 4.30 -17.69 15.52
CA ALA A 119 3.53 -17.10 14.40
C ALA A 119 2.74 -18.18 13.64
N ARG A 120 3.33 -19.36 13.42
CA ARG A 120 2.66 -20.48 12.75
C ARG A 120 1.49 -21.04 13.58
N GLU A 121 1.68 -21.21 14.90
CA GLU A 121 0.61 -21.62 15.81
C GLU A 121 -0.58 -20.66 15.74
N MET A 122 -0.32 -19.35 15.88
CA MET A 122 -1.36 -18.33 15.83
C MET A 122 -2.05 -18.26 14.47
N LEU A 123 -1.31 -18.41 13.37
CA LEU A 123 -1.89 -18.48 12.05
C LEU A 123 -2.81 -19.71 11.92
N THR A 124 -2.39 -20.87 12.42
CA THR A 124 -3.20 -22.08 12.41
C THR A 124 -4.55 -21.85 13.09
N GLU A 125 -4.53 -21.24 14.27
CA GLU A 125 -5.74 -20.87 15.03
C GLU A 125 -6.60 -19.83 14.30
N LEU A 126 -5.97 -18.89 13.59
CA LEU A 126 -6.64 -17.81 12.86
C LEU A 126 -7.21 -18.27 11.50
N THR A 127 -6.67 -19.32 10.88
CA THR A 127 -6.99 -19.74 9.51
C THR A 127 -8.48 -19.92 9.25
N PRO A 128 -9.28 -20.59 10.09
CA PRO A 128 -10.72 -20.74 9.84
C PRO A 128 -11.46 -19.39 9.77
N THR A 129 -11.18 -18.51 10.71
CA THR A 129 -11.80 -17.16 10.77
C THR A 129 -11.32 -16.29 9.61
N LEU A 130 -10.06 -16.43 9.21
CA LEU A 130 -9.46 -15.74 8.05
C LEU A 130 -10.15 -16.18 6.75
N LEU A 131 -10.29 -17.51 6.53
CA LEU A 131 -10.96 -18.04 5.34
C LEU A 131 -12.43 -17.63 5.30
N SER A 132 -13.12 -17.61 6.45
CA SER A 132 -14.49 -17.10 6.53
C SER A 132 -14.58 -15.63 6.13
N ALA A 133 -13.73 -14.76 6.69
CA ALA A 133 -13.76 -13.34 6.41
C ALA A 133 -13.41 -13.01 4.94
N LEU A 134 -12.41 -13.70 4.37
CA LEU A 134 -12.05 -13.53 2.95
C LEU A 134 -13.12 -14.13 2.03
N GLY A 135 -13.75 -15.25 2.43
CA GLY A 135 -14.81 -15.92 1.69
C GLY A 135 -16.10 -15.10 1.56
N GLU A 136 -16.34 -14.17 2.47
CA GLU A 136 -17.48 -13.24 2.43
C GLU A 136 -17.26 -12.06 1.48
N THR A 137 -16.04 -11.86 0.96
CA THR A 137 -15.74 -10.79 0.00
C THR A 137 -16.32 -11.09 -1.39
N PRO A 138 -16.54 -10.06 -2.24
CA PRO A 138 -17.08 -10.27 -3.59
C PRO A 138 -16.22 -11.17 -4.49
N ASP A 139 -14.91 -11.21 -4.29
CA ASP A 139 -13.96 -12.09 -4.98
C ASP A 139 -12.99 -12.70 -3.95
N PRO A 140 -13.34 -13.84 -3.34
CA PRO A 140 -12.53 -14.50 -2.32
C PRO A 140 -11.11 -14.86 -2.78
N ASP A 141 -10.97 -15.36 -4.01
CA ASP A 141 -9.69 -15.77 -4.55
C ASP A 141 -8.75 -14.57 -4.72
N ALA A 142 -9.25 -13.46 -5.26
CA ALA A 142 -8.47 -12.23 -5.38
C ALA A 142 -8.09 -11.65 -4.00
N ALA A 143 -9.03 -11.63 -3.05
CA ALA A 143 -8.78 -11.19 -1.67
C ALA A 143 -7.71 -12.04 -0.98
N PHE A 144 -7.73 -13.35 -1.19
CA PHE A 144 -6.74 -14.27 -0.66
C PHE A 144 -5.33 -14.02 -1.24
N VAL A 145 -5.23 -13.82 -2.56
CA VAL A 145 -3.95 -13.48 -3.21
C VAL A 145 -3.38 -12.18 -2.63
N LYS A 146 -4.22 -11.17 -2.42
CA LYS A 146 -3.79 -9.91 -1.78
C LYS A 146 -3.36 -10.09 -0.33
N PHE A 147 -4.01 -10.99 0.40
CA PHE A 147 -3.57 -11.36 1.75
C PHE A 147 -2.20 -12.07 1.74
N ASP A 148 -1.96 -12.97 0.79
CA ASP A 148 -0.66 -13.63 0.62
C ASP A 148 0.46 -12.62 0.30
N GLU A 149 0.20 -11.66 -0.60
CA GLU A 149 1.12 -10.55 -0.90
C GLU A 149 1.40 -9.68 0.34
N PHE A 150 0.37 -9.35 1.11
CA PHE A 150 0.49 -8.59 2.36
C PHE A 150 1.36 -9.33 3.39
N LEU A 151 1.14 -10.64 3.58
CA LEU A 151 1.97 -11.47 4.46
C LEU A 151 3.43 -11.53 4.02
N ALA A 152 3.67 -11.58 2.71
CA ALA A 152 5.02 -11.60 2.15
C ALA A 152 5.83 -10.33 2.50
N GLY A 153 5.17 -9.19 2.61
CA GLY A 153 5.76 -7.90 2.98
C GLY A 153 6.02 -7.72 4.47
N LEU A 154 5.42 -8.55 5.36
CA LEU A 154 5.54 -8.40 6.80
C LEU A 154 6.91 -8.84 7.33
N PRO A 155 7.58 -8.03 8.17
CA PRO A 155 8.83 -8.42 8.82
C PRO A 155 8.63 -9.46 9.93
N SER A 156 7.46 -9.45 10.61
CA SER A 156 7.09 -10.38 11.68
C SER A 156 5.57 -10.56 11.73
N GLY A 157 5.08 -11.80 11.90
CA GLY A 157 3.65 -12.09 11.95
C GLY A 157 3.03 -12.11 13.35
N VAL A 158 3.83 -12.33 14.40
CA VAL A 158 3.30 -12.58 15.76
C VAL A 158 2.41 -11.46 16.26
N GLN A 159 2.82 -10.22 16.08
CA GLN A 159 2.08 -9.04 16.54
C GLN A 159 0.74 -8.89 15.81
N LEU A 160 0.77 -8.98 14.48
CA LEU A 160 -0.42 -8.92 13.65
C LEU A 160 -1.40 -10.04 13.97
N PHE A 161 -0.95 -11.30 14.00
CA PHE A 161 -1.85 -12.43 14.27
C PHE A 161 -2.46 -12.38 15.67
N SER A 162 -1.66 -11.98 16.68
CA SER A 162 -2.19 -11.76 18.03
C SER A 162 -3.32 -10.72 18.04
N MET A 163 -3.14 -9.67 17.29
CA MET A 163 -4.11 -8.59 17.16
C MET A 163 -5.39 -9.06 16.42
N LEU A 164 -5.23 -9.70 15.27
CA LEU A 164 -6.35 -10.22 14.49
C LEU A 164 -7.14 -11.29 15.27
N TYR A 165 -6.44 -12.13 16.02
CA TYR A 165 -7.05 -13.13 16.89
C TYR A 165 -7.87 -12.49 18.03
N SER A 166 -7.33 -11.46 18.66
CA SER A 166 -8.00 -10.77 19.75
C SER A 166 -9.14 -9.84 19.32
N ASN A 167 -9.19 -9.49 18.03
CA ASN A 167 -10.13 -8.51 17.49
C ASN A 167 -10.68 -8.97 16.12
N PRO A 168 -11.70 -9.83 16.08
CA PRO A 168 -12.28 -10.32 14.82
C PRO A 168 -12.77 -9.22 13.88
N GLN A 169 -13.22 -8.09 14.41
CA GLN A 169 -13.65 -6.93 13.62
C GLN A 169 -12.50 -6.33 12.78
N ILE A 170 -11.27 -6.39 13.28
CA ILE A 170 -10.09 -5.92 12.54
C ILE A 170 -9.76 -6.89 11.41
N LEU A 171 -9.97 -8.19 11.62
CA LEU A 171 -9.82 -9.18 10.55
C LEU A 171 -10.84 -8.96 9.43
N THR A 172 -12.11 -8.74 9.76
CA THR A 172 -13.16 -8.40 8.78
C THR A 172 -12.80 -7.12 8.03
N LEU A 173 -12.31 -6.10 8.73
CA LEU A 173 -11.86 -4.86 8.10
C LEU A 173 -10.70 -5.11 7.11
N LEU A 174 -9.72 -5.91 7.50
CA LEU A 174 -8.62 -6.30 6.62
C LEU A 174 -9.13 -7.05 5.38
N ALA A 175 -10.04 -8.00 5.57
CA ALA A 175 -10.67 -8.74 4.47
C ALA A 175 -11.41 -7.80 3.50
N ASN A 176 -12.17 -6.84 4.01
CA ASN A 176 -12.88 -5.85 3.18
C ASN A 176 -11.91 -4.95 2.40
N ILE A 177 -10.80 -4.50 3.03
CA ILE A 177 -9.76 -3.75 2.32
C ILE A 177 -9.22 -4.56 1.15
N LEU A 178 -8.87 -5.82 1.40
CA LEU A 178 -8.23 -6.68 0.40
C LEU A 178 -9.19 -7.12 -0.72
N GLY A 179 -10.47 -7.31 -0.41
CA GLY A 179 -11.49 -7.78 -1.36
C GLY A 179 -12.23 -6.67 -2.12
N GLU A 180 -12.41 -5.49 -1.51
CA GLU A 180 -13.28 -4.45 -2.07
C GLU A 180 -12.53 -3.17 -2.49
N ALA A 181 -11.30 -2.96 -1.97
CA ALA A 181 -10.56 -1.73 -2.18
C ALA A 181 -9.16 -1.97 -2.77
N PRO A 182 -9.04 -2.31 -4.07
CA PRO A 182 -7.76 -2.74 -4.69
C PRO A 182 -6.60 -1.75 -4.46
N ARG A 183 -6.88 -0.44 -4.44
CA ARG A 183 -5.86 0.59 -4.19
C ARG A 183 -5.37 0.62 -2.75
N LEU A 184 -6.26 0.42 -1.79
CA LEU A 184 -5.88 0.31 -0.38
C LEU A 184 -5.13 -1.00 -0.14
N ALA A 185 -5.55 -2.09 -0.77
CA ALA A 185 -4.85 -3.37 -0.74
C ALA A 185 -3.42 -3.26 -1.31
N GLU A 186 -3.24 -2.56 -2.43
CA GLU A 186 -1.93 -2.29 -3.02
C GLU A 186 -1.02 -1.47 -2.08
N LEU A 187 -1.55 -0.38 -1.51
CA LEU A 187 -0.81 0.42 -0.53
C LEU A 187 -0.39 -0.42 0.68
N LEU A 188 -1.31 -1.25 1.17
CA LEU A 188 -1.08 -2.10 2.32
C LEU A 188 -0.07 -3.22 2.03
N SER A 189 -0.12 -3.85 0.85
CA SER A 189 0.83 -4.89 0.44
C SER A 189 2.25 -4.34 0.29
N ASN A 190 2.38 -3.12 -0.25
CA ASN A 190 3.66 -2.45 -0.39
C ASN A 190 4.21 -1.93 0.95
N ARG A 191 3.33 -1.60 1.89
CA ARG A 191 3.69 -1.02 3.18
C ARG A 191 2.77 -1.51 4.30
N PRO A 192 2.99 -2.75 4.79
CA PRO A 192 2.13 -3.37 5.81
C PRO A 192 2.02 -2.58 7.12
N SER A 193 3.02 -1.76 7.44
CA SER A 193 3.01 -0.90 8.65
C SER A 193 1.90 0.17 8.64
N LEU A 194 1.26 0.43 7.49
CA LEU A 194 0.05 1.27 7.43
C LEU A 194 -1.08 0.73 8.31
N PHE A 195 -1.14 -0.58 8.46
CA PHE A 195 -2.17 -1.22 9.27
C PHE A 195 -2.00 -0.97 10.77
N ASP A 196 -0.77 -0.68 11.23
CA ASP A 196 -0.52 -0.34 12.63
C ASP A 196 -1.25 0.97 13.03
N GLY A 197 -1.38 1.91 12.07
CA GLY A 197 -2.11 3.16 12.26
C GLY A 197 -3.60 2.97 12.53
N VAL A 198 -4.22 1.92 11.97
CA VAL A 198 -5.66 1.60 12.16
C VAL A 198 -6.00 1.37 13.63
N LEU A 199 -5.01 1.03 14.45
CA LEU A 199 -5.17 0.74 15.86
C LEU A 199 -5.09 1.97 16.76
N THR A 200 -4.70 3.12 16.20
CA THR A 200 -4.63 4.36 16.99
C THR A 200 -6.04 4.92 17.19
N ALA A 201 -6.28 5.48 18.39
CA ALA A 201 -7.61 5.96 18.77
C ALA A 201 -8.13 7.09 17.85
N ASP A 202 -7.22 7.85 17.25
CA ASP A 202 -7.47 9.00 16.38
C ASP A 202 -7.57 8.66 14.89
N PHE A 203 -7.35 7.39 14.51
CA PHE A 203 -7.38 6.99 13.10
C PHE A 203 -8.74 7.24 12.43
N PHE A 204 -9.82 7.08 13.17
CA PHE A 204 -11.19 7.27 12.69
C PHE A 204 -11.77 8.66 12.98
N ASP A 205 -10.96 9.57 13.54
CA ASP A 205 -11.36 10.97 13.71
C ASP A 205 -11.54 11.65 12.34
N PRO A 206 -12.38 12.69 12.26
CA PRO A 206 -12.56 13.47 11.03
C PRO A 206 -11.22 13.96 10.46
N PRO A 207 -11.03 13.94 9.12
CA PRO A 207 -9.78 14.38 8.51
C PRO A 207 -9.38 15.78 8.95
N PRO A 208 -8.09 16.01 9.25
CA PRO A 208 -7.61 17.31 9.68
C PRO A 208 -7.77 18.37 8.57
N LYS A 209 -7.95 19.63 8.97
CA LYS A 209 -7.99 20.77 8.05
C LYS A 209 -6.60 21.06 7.46
N LEU A 210 -6.55 21.76 6.32
CA LEU A 210 -5.33 22.12 5.59
C LEU A 210 -4.19 22.61 6.51
N ASN A 211 -4.45 23.56 7.39
CA ASN A 211 -3.42 24.11 8.28
C ASN A 211 -2.87 23.09 9.30
N GLN A 212 -3.66 22.10 9.69
CA GLN A 212 -3.23 21.03 10.58
C GLN A 212 -2.38 20.02 9.82
N LEU A 213 -2.81 19.67 8.60
CA LEU A 213 -2.08 18.78 7.68
C LEU A 213 -0.70 19.38 7.35
N ARG A 214 -0.63 20.68 7.02
CA ARG A 214 0.61 21.38 6.76
C ARG A 214 1.59 21.29 7.93
N ARG A 215 1.15 21.63 9.14
CA ARG A 215 1.98 21.54 10.35
C ARG A 215 2.45 20.12 10.65
N ALA A 216 1.60 19.13 10.39
CA ALA A 216 1.96 17.73 10.55
C ALA A 216 3.07 17.34 9.57
N LEU A 217 2.91 17.68 8.27
CA LEU A 217 3.92 17.39 7.26
C LEU A 217 5.22 18.16 7.52
N GLU A 218 5.15 19.47 7.83
CA GLU A 218 6.30 20.28 8.20
C GLU A 218 7.13 19.63 9.32
N LYS A 219 6.47 19.14 10.37
CA LYS A 219 7.16 18.44 11.47
C LYS A 219 7.88 17.16 11.01
N HIS A 220 7.31 16.42 10.08
CA HIS A 220 7.96 15.25 9.49
C HIS A 220 9.18 15.66 8.64
N LEU A 221 9.06 16.74 7.88
CA LEU A 221 10.12 17.24 7.00
C LEU A 221 11.30 17.87 7.75
N GLN A 222 11.08 18.43 8.95
CA GLN A 222 12.15 18.97 9.81
C GLN A 222 13.22 17.92 10.17
N ASN A 223 12.89 16.64 10.12
CA ASN A 223 13.83 15.54 10.38
C ASN A 223 14.52 15.03 9.10
N SER A 224 14.33 15.68 7.96
CA SER A 224 14.91 15.27 6.68
C SER A 224 16.21 15.99 6.44
N ASP A 225 17.34 15.28 6.59
CA ASP A 225 18.70 15.86 6.46
C ASP A 225 19.06 16.21 5.01
N HIS A 226 18.41 15.62 4.02
CA HIS A 226 18.71 15.75 2.59
C HIS A 226 17.45 15.88 1.75
N PHE A 227 17.59 16.46 0.57
CA PHE A 227 16.50 16.67 -0.39
C PHE A 227 15.74 15.36 -0.73
N GLU A 228 16.47 14.27 -1.02
CA GLU A 228 15.84 12.97 -1.32
C GLU A 228 15.01 12.43 -0.13
N ASN A 229 15.51 12.60 1.10
CA ASN A 229 14.76 12.21 2.29
C ASN A 229 13.45 13.01 2.44
N ALA A 230 13.45 14.28 2.08
CA ALA A 230 12.24 15.09 2.09
C ALA A 230 11.22 14.60 1.05
N LEU A 231 11.69 14.19 -0.14
CA LEU A 231 10.83 13.61 -1.16
C LEU A 231 10.16 12.30 -0.69
N ASP A 232 10.95 11.40 -0.10
CA ASP A 232 10.44 10.12 0.42
C ASP A 232 9.50 10.32 1.61
N THR A 233 9.84 11.24 2.51
CA THR A 233 8.99 11.60 3.66
C THR A 233 7.65 12.14 3.20
N SER A 234 7.62 13.03 2.19
CA SER A 234 6.39 13.55 1.62
C SER A 234 5.52 12.46 1.02
N ARG A 235 6.12 11.50 0.28
CA ARG A 235 5.40 10.36 -0.33
C ARG A 235 4.80 9.45 0.72
N ARG A 236 5.59 9.07 1.73
CA ARG A 236 5.11 8.26 2.85
C ARG A 236 3.93 8.92 3.54
N TRP A 237 4.08 10.19 3.90
CA TRP A 237 3.03 10.94 4.58
C TRP A 237 1.75 11.05 3.74
N VAL A 238 1.85 11.36 2.45
CA VAL A 238 0.69 11.42 1.55
C VAL A 238 0.02 10.07 1.41
N ASN A 239 0.79 8.98 1.31
CA ASN A 239 0.23 7.62 1.22
C ASN A 239 -0.48 7.23 2.53
N ASP A 240 0.03 7.65 3.69
CA ASP A 240 -0.64 7.46 4.99
C ASP A 240 -1.99 8.18 5.03
N GLN A 241 -2.03 9.44 4.57
CA GLN A 241 -3.27 10.20 4.49
C GLN A 241 -4.26 9.57 3.49
N LYS A 242 -3.80 9.20 2.29
CA LYS A 242 -4.64 8.53 1.29
C LYS A 242 -5.22 7.21 1.82
N PHE A 243 -4.44 6.43 2.55
CA PHE A 243 -4.88 5.20 3.17
C PHE A 243 -5.95 5.46 4.24
N GLN A 244 -5.71 6.40 5.16
CA GLN A 244 -6.66 6.78 6.21
C GLN A 244 -7.99 7.27 5.62
N ILE A 245 -7.96 8.22 4.69
CA ILE A 245 -9.15 8.77 4.03
C ILE A 245 -9.90 7.67 3.27
N GLY A 246 -9.17 6.83 2.54
CA GLY A 246 -9.75 5.71 1.80
C GLY A 246 -10.46 4.71 2.71
N LEU A 247 -9.84 4.36 3.84
CA LEU A 247 -10.41 3.43 4.80
C LEU A 247 -11.63 4.01 5.52
N GLN A 248 -11.60 5.29 5.89
CA GLN A 248 -12.76 5.99 6.45
C GLN A 248 -13.91 6.05 5.44
N SER A 249 -13.62 6.25 4.15
CA SER A 249 -14.63 6.23 3.09
C SER A 249 -15.22 4.83 2.89
N LEU A 250 -14.39 3.79 2.88
CA LEU A 250 -14.83 2.39 2.76
C LEU A 250 -15.80 2.01 3.89
N ASN A 251 -15.54 2.51 5.10
CA ASN A 251 -16.40 2.29 6.27
C ASN A 251 -17.60 3.25 6.36
N GLY A 252 -17.84 4.09 5.36
CA GLY A 252 -18.96 5.03 5.35
C GLY A 252 -18.87 6.18 6.35
N LEU A 253 -17.69 6.41 6.93
CA LEU A 253 -17.44 7.51 7.88
C LEU A 253 -17.24 8.86 7.18
N LEU A 254 -16.82 8.83 5.91
CA LEU A 254 -16.68 10.01 5.07
C LEU A 254 -17.64 9.92 3.90
N SER A 255 -18.36 11.00 3.65
CA SER A 255 -19.11 11.16 2.39
C SER A 255 -18.13 11.33 1.22
N PRO A 256 -18.50 10.98 -0.03
CA PRO A 256 -17.63 11.20 -1.19
C PRO A 256 -17.12 12.64 -1.34
N PRO A 257 -17.95 13.70 -1.12
CA PRO A 257 -17.45 15.08 -1.11
C PRO A 257 -16.40 15.34 -0.02
N ASP A 258 -16.63 14.87 1.22
CA ASP A 258 -15.68 15.07 2.32
C ASP A 258 -14.36 14.36 2.07
N ALA A 259 -14.40 13.16 1.51
CA ALA A 259 -13.21 12.44 1.09
C ALA A 259 -12.44 13.20 -0.01
N SER A 260 -13.13 13.77 -1.00
CA SER A 260 -12.52 14.57 -2.06
C SER A 260 -11.85 15.84 -1.51
N TRP A 261 -12.49 16.51 -0.55
CA TRP A 261 -11.90 17.65 0.16
C TRP A 261 -10.66 17.26 0.95
N ALA A 262 -10.71 16.15 1.69
CA ALA A 262 -9.58 15.65 2.47
C ALA A 262 -8.39 15.28 1.57
N LEU A 263 -8.63 14.61 0.45
CA LEU A 263 -7.59 14.29 -0.55
C LEU A 263 -7.00 15.55 -1.18
N SER A 264 -7.84 16.56 -1.48
CA SER A 264 -7.38 17.84 -2.03
C SER A 264 -6.50 18.59 -1.03
N ASN A 265 -6.94 18.67 0.25
CA ASN A 265 -6.14 19.28 1.31
C ASN A 265 -4.80 18.55 1.53
N THR A 266 -4.78 17.24 1.39
CA THR A 266 -3.54 16.43 1.48
C THR A 266 -2.59 16.79 0.34
N ALA A 267 -3.07 16.84 -0.89
CA ALA A 267 -2.26 17.24 -2.04
C ALA A 267 -1.74 18.69 -1.92
N GLU A 268 -2.61 19.62 -1.56
CA GLU A 268 -2.24 21.01 -1.35
C GLU A 268 -1.20 21.19 -0.23
N SER A 269 -1.36 20.46 0.88
CA SER A 269 -0.35 20.46 1.95
C SER A 269 1.02 19.99 1.46
N ALA A 270 1.05 18.94 0.64
CA ALA A 270 2.29 18.43 0.06
C ALA A 270 2.94 19.46 -0.87
N LEU A 271 2.17 20.16 -1.71
CA LEU A 271 2.69 21.20 -2.60
C LEU A 271 3.23 22.41 -1.82
N LEU A 272 2.49 22.85 -0.80
CA LEU A 272 2.85 23.98 0.05
C LEU A 272 4.17 23.76 0.81
N GLU A 273 4.39 22.56 1.32
CA GLU A 273 5.59 22.27 2.11
C GLU A 273 6.77 21.79 1.24
N LEU A 274 6.50 21.22 0.06
CA LEU A 274 7.57 20.75 -0.83
C LEU A 274 8.17 21.88 -1.68
N LEU A 275 7.38 22.86 -2.12
CA LEU A 275 7.87 23.98 -2.95
C LEU A 275 9.02 24.75 -2.30
N PRO A 276 8.96 25.20 -1.03
CA PRO A 276 10.06 25.88 -0.38
C PRO A 276 11.36 25.07 -0.31
N ILE A 277 11.23 23.75 -0.16
CA ILE A 277 12.39 22.82 -0.14
C ILE A 277 13.04 22.76 -1.52
N VAL A 278 12.22 22.68 -2.57
CA VAL A 278 12.72 22.71 -3.96
C VAL A 278 13.36 24.04 -4.30
N GLU A 279 12.76 25.16 -3.90
CA GLU A 279 13.32 26.51 -4.09
C GLU A 279 14.67 26.67 -3.38
N GLN A 280 14.78 26.17 -2.15
CA GLN A 280 16.02 26.21 -1.38
C GLN A 280 17.11 25.37 -2.03
N GLU A 281 16.82 24.16 -2.47
CA GLU A 281 17.77 23.29 -3.17
C GLU A 281 18.20 23.91 -4.50
N PHE A 282 17.26 24.45 -5.26
CA PHE A 282 17.51 25.11 -6.53
C PHE A 282 18.40 26.36 -6.36
N ALA A 283 18.15 27.15 -5.31
CA ALA A 283 18.90 28.36 -4.99
C ALA A 283 20.36 28.08 -4.63
N THR A 284 20.70 26.88 -4.16
CA THR A 284 22.13 26.54 -3.88
C THR A 284 23.01 26.66 -5.12
N LYS A 285 22.45 26.48 -6.31
CA LYS A 285 23.17 26.49 -7.58
C LYS A 285 22.95 27.77 -8.39
N TYR A 286 21.71 28.25 -8.41
CA TYR A 286 21.29 29.32 -9.29
C TYR A 286 21.03 30.63 -8.56
N GLY A 287 21.08 30.65 -7.22
CA GLY A 287 20.75 31.81 -6.41
C GLY A 287 19.25 32.13 -6.46
N ARG A 288 18.91 33.38 -6.20
CA ARG A 288 17.52 33.91 -6.24
C ARG A 288 17.48 35.15 -7.12
N ILE A 289 16.28 35.51 -7.57
CA ILE A 289 16.04 36.81 -8.24
C ILE A 289 15.35 37.69 -7.19
N GLU A 290 15.96 38.81 -6.81
CA GLU A 290 15.47 39.71 -5.78
C GLU A 290 14.11 40.28 -6.19
N GLY A 291 13.14 40.25 -5.28
CA GLY A 291 11.78 40.76 -5.51
C GLY A 291 10.91 39.94 -6.47
N ALA A 292 11.42 38.85 -7.02
CA ALA A 292 10.62 37.98 -7.87
C ALA A 292 9.67 37.10 -7.04
N GLN A 293 8.50 36.81 -7.61
CA GLN A 293 7.45 35.99 -7.02
C GLN A 293 7.15 34.79 -7.92
N PHE A 294 6.77 33.68 -7.31
CA PHE A 294 6.37 32.46 -8.01
C PHE A 294 5.18 31.83 -7.32
N CYS A 295 4.19 31.38 -8.08
CA CYS A 295 3.06 30.67 -7.53
C CYS A 295 2.63 29.51 -8.44
N THR A 296 1.98 28.54 -7.82
CA THR A 296 1.39 27.34 -8.46
C THR A 296 -0.12 27.47 -8.41
N ILE A 297 -0.75 27.43 -9.57
CA ILE A 297 -2.19 27.44 -9.73
C ILE A 297 -2.65 26.03 -10.05
N ALA A 298 -3.55 25.52 -9.25
CA ALA A 298 -4.23 24.24 -9.50
C ALA A 298 -5.50 24.46 -10.30
N PHE A 299 -5.76 23.55 -11.20
CA PHE A 299 -6.96 23.44 -12.00
C PHE A 299 -7.64 22.10 -11.74
N GLY A 300 -8.61 21.75 -12.56
CA GLY A 300 -9.23 20.44 -12.58
C GLY A 300 -9.76 19.99 -11.22
N LYS A 301 -9.46 18.76 -10.84
CA LYS A 301 -9.97 18.17 -9.59
C LYS A 301 -9.33 18.78 -8.34
N LEU A 302 -8.03 19.10 -8.39
CA LEU A 302 -7.38 19.75 -7.24
C LEU A 302 -7.92 21.15 -7.03
N GLY A 303 -8.03 21.93 -8.10
CA GLY A 303 -8.58 23.29 -8.03
C GLY A 303 -10.01 23.33 -7.48
N GLY A 304 -10.86 22.39 -7.90
CA GLY A 304 -12.26 22.27 -7.48
C GLY A 304 -12.49 21.51 -6.16
N HIS A 305 -11.47 21.06 -5.45
CA HIS A 305 -11.57 20.17 -4.28
C HIS A 305 -12.34 18.86 -4.57
N GLU A 306 -12.14 18.28 -5.77
CA GLU A 306 -12.84 17.09 -6.26
C GLU A 306 -11.87 15.89 -6.44
N MET A 307 -10.75 15.87 -5.71
CA MET A 307 -9.74 14.82 -5.89
C MET A 307 -10.26 13.43 -5.52
N THR A 308 -9.79 12.46 -6.26
CA THR A 308 -9.94 11.02 -5.99
C THR A 308 -8.56 10.43 -5.68
N PRO A 309 -8.47 9.21 -5.12
CA PRO A 309 -7.17 8.58 -4.81
C PRO A 309 -6.20 8.47 -5.99
N THR A 310 -6.72 8.47 -7.22
CA THR A 310 -5.95 8.30 -8.46
C THR A 310 -5.87 9.58 -9.30
N SER A 311 -6.29 10.71 -8.78
CA SER A 311 -6.24 11.98 -9.52
C SER A 311 -4.81 12.44 -9.73
N ASP A 312 -4.54 12.92 -10.93
CA ASP A 312 -3.39 13.75 -11.28
C ASP A 312 -3.57 15.19 -10.78
N LEU A 313 -2.52 15.99 -10.89
CA LEU A 313 -2.51 17.39 -10.55
C LEU A 313 -2.43 18.22 -11.84
N ASP A 314 -3.50 18.91 -12.18
CA ASP A 314 -3.51 19.92 -13.24
C ASP A 314 -2.89 21.20 -12.69
N LEU A 315 -1.67 21.56 -13.10
CA LEU A 315 -0.93 22.69 -12.55
C LEU A 315 -0.52 23.69 -13.63
N VAL A 316 -0.49 24.97 -13.25
CA VAL A 316 0.12 26.05 -14.05
C VAL A 316 1.03 26.87 -13.12
N PHE A 317 2.22 27.21 -13.61
CA PHE A 317 3.19 28.02 -12.87
C PHE A 317 3.19 29.45 -13.40
N ILE A 318 3.02 30.39 -12.50
CA ILE A 318 3.02 31.82 -12.78
C ILE A 318 4.11 32.48 -11.96
N TYR A 319 4.82 33.44 -12.56
CA TYR A 319 5.81 34.23 -11.88
C TYR A 319 5.70 35.73 -12.23
N GLU A 320 6.19 36.57 -11.35
CA GLU A 320 6.47 37.98 -11.60
C GLU A 320 7.88 38.34 -11.19
N THR A 321 8.45 39.32 -11.86
CA THR A 321 9.78 39.85 -11.59
C THR A 321 9.75 41.33 -11.77
N PRO A 322 10.46 42.10 -10.89
CA PRO A 322 10.55 43.54 -11.04
C PRO A 322 11.24 44.00 -12.33
N ASP A 323 12.14 43.17 -12.86
CA ASP A 323 12.93 43.46 -14.06
C ASP A 323 13.19 42.12 -14.81
N GLU A 324 12.87 42.11 -16.11
CA GLU A 324 13.04 40.92 -16.98
C GLU A 324 14.53 40.64 -17.33
N ASP A 325 15.38 41.62 -17.19
CA ASP A 325 16.82 41.51 -17.53
C ASP A 325 17.68 41.13 -16.32
N THR A 326 17.14 41.15 -15.10
CA THR A 326 17.88 40.82 -13.88
C THR A 326 18.19 39.34 -13.81
N LEU A 327 19.49 39.01 -13.69
CA LEU A 327 19.94 37.63 -13.48
C LEU A 327 19.81 37.24 -12.01
N SER A 328 19.57 35.94 -11.75
CA SER A 328 19.69 35.41 -10.39
C SER A 328 21.12 35.50 -9.85
N ASP A 329 21.28 35.62 -8.54
CA ASP A 329 22.53 35.94 -7.82
C ASP A 329 23.44 34.74 -7.52
N GLY A 330 23.17 33.57 -8.10
CA GLY A 330 24.00 32.37 -7.90
C GLY A 330 25.20 32.26 -8.83
N ASP A 331 26.06 31.28 -8.59
CA ASP A 331 27.26 30.99 -9.41
C ASP A 331 26.93 30.84 -10.92
N LYS A 332 25.72 30.43 -11.24
CA LYS A 332 25.19 30.29 -12.60
C LYS A 332 23.91 31.10 -12.74
N GLY A 333 24.08 32.43 -12.73
CA GLY A 333 22.95 33.34 -12.89
C GLY A 333 22.11 33.03 -14.13
N LEU A 334 20.79 33.05 -13.99
CA LEU A 334 19.83 32.78 -15.03
C LEU A 334 18.88 33.98 -15.20
N PRO A 335 18.48 34.32 -16.43
CA PRO A 335 17.41 35.28 -16.66
C PRO A 335 16.05 34.70 -16.19
N PRO A 336 15.07 35.55 -15.82
CA PRO A 336 13.80 35.10 -15.19
C PRO A 336 13.10 34.00 -15.94
N THR A 337 12.94 34.11 -17.23
CA THR A 337 12.26 33.08 -18.07
C THR A 337 12.93 31.71 -17.94
N GLN A 338 14.26 31.65 -17.95
CA GLN A 338 14.98 30.39 -17.80
C GLN A 338 14.97 29.92 -16.34
N TYR A 339 15.08 30.86 -15.40
CA TYR A 339 15.05 30.56 -13.96
C TYR A 339 13.74 29.86 -13.57
N PHE A 340 12.59 30.47 -13.87
CA PHE A 340 11.30 29.94 -13.50
C PHE A 340 10.89 28.69 -14.31
N ALA A 341 11.31 28.59 -15.57
CA ALA A 341 11.12 27.37 -16.34
C ALA A 341 11.87 26.17 -15.72
N ARG A 342 13.11 26.39 -15.27
CA ARG A 342 13.92 25.34 -14.61
C ARG A 342 13.43 25.04 -13.19
N LEU A 343 13.03 26.04 -12.43
CA LEU A 343 12.43 25.86 -11.10
C LEU A 343 11.14 25.05 -11.21
N GLY A 344 10.24 25.41 -12.13
CA GLY A 344 9.03 24.68 -12.40
C GLY A 344 9.29 23.22 -12.80
N GLN A 345 10.28 22.99 -13.69
CA GLN A 345 10.68 21.63 -14.05
C GLN A 345 11.25 20.85 -12.87
N ARG A 346 12.04 21.49 -11.99
CA ARG A 346 12.56 20.87 -10.77
C ARG A 346 11.44 20.50 -9.82
N PHE A 347 10.42 21.36 -9.70
CA PHE A 347 9.25 21.10 -8.87
C PHE A 347 8.41 19.95 -9.43
N ILE A 348 8.14 19.92 -10.74
CA ILE A 348 7.48 18.78 -11.40
C ILE A 348 8.24 17.48 -11.11
N ASN A 349 9.57 17.49 -11.27
CA ASN A 349 10.38 16.31 -11.01
C ASN A 349 10.29 15.86 -9.54
N ALA A 350 10.28 16.80 -8.59
CA ALA A 350 10.13 16.49 -7.17
C ALA A 350 8.80 15.79 -6.87
N ILE A 351 7.72 16.15 -7.58
CA ILE A 351 6.38 15.55 -7.43
C ILE A 351 6.29 14.22 -8.17
N ASN A 352 6.74 14.15 -9.44
CA ASN A 352 6.43 13.06 -10.36
C ASN A 352 7.53 11.99 -10.45
N ALA A 353 8.80 12.29 -10.07
CA ALA A 353 9.85 11.29 -10.15
C ALA A 353 9.60 10.10 -9.22
N PRO A 354 9.72 8.85 -9.71
CA PRO A 354 9.57 7.68 -8.87
C PRO A 354 10.74 7.56 -7.90
N THR A 355 10.44 7.24 -6.65
CA THR A 355 11.41 6.86 -5.61
C THR A 355 11.09 5.46 -5.09
N ALA A 356 11.82 5.01 -4.06
CA ALA A 356 11.49 3.76 -3.37
C ALA A 356 10.06 3.74 -2.78
N GLU A 357 9.51 4.94 -2.46
CA GLU A 357 8.16 5.13 -1.94
C GLU A 357 7.10 5.38 -3.05
N GLY A 358 7.49 5.23 -4.32
CA GLY A 358 6.63 5.46 -5.47
C GLY A 358 6.64 6.90 -5.97
N ILE A 359 5.58 7.29 -6.68
CA ILE A 359 5.32 8.63 -7.22
C ILE A 359 4.42 9.37 -6.22
N LEU A 360 4.69 10.67 -5.97
CA LEU A 360 3.80 11.47 -5.12
C LEU A 360 2.45 11.72 -5.81
N TYR A 361 2.51 12.34 -6.99
CA TYR A 361 1.38 12.54 -7.92
C TYR A 361 1.89 12.60 -9.36
N GLU A 362 1.04 12.22 -10.32
CA GLU A 362 1.23 12.61 -11.71
C GLU A 362 0.89 14.08 -11.90
N VAL A 363 1.61 14.79 -12.78
CA VAL A 363 1.43 16.22 -13.02
C VAL A 363 1.06 16.44 -14.48
N ASP A 364 -0.07 17.13 -14.70
CA ASP A 364 -0.52 17.59 -16.01
C ASP A 364 -0.34 19.10 -16.15
N MET A 365 0.42 19.51 -17.15
CA MET A 365 0.71 20.92 -17.44
C MET A 365 0.01 21.43 -18.71
N ARG A 366 -0.94 20.67 -19.27
CA ARG A 366 -1.56 21.00 -20.56
C ARG A 366 -2.44 22.26 -20.52
N LEU A 367 -2.89 22.70 -19.34
CA LEU A 367 -3.70 23.91 -19.15
C LEU A 367 -2.88 25.22 -19.12
N ARG A 368 -1.54 25.13 -19.22
CA ARG A 368 -0.71 26.34 -19.34
C ARG A 368 -0.89 27.02 -20.71
N PRO A 369 -0.65 28.32 -20.83
CA PRO A 369 -0.75 29.04 -22.10
C PRO A 369 -0.04 28.32 -23.24
N SER A 370 -0.73 28.10 -24.35
CA SER A 370 -0.26 27.31 -25.51
C SER A 370 -0.02 25.82 -25.25
N GLY A 371 -0.50 25.27 -24.14
CA GLY A 371 -0.40 23.87 -23.81
C GLY A 371 1.07 23.34 -23.84
N ASN A 372 1.28 22.21 -24.47
CA ASN A 372 2.63 21.59 -24.55
C ASN A 372 3.64 22.40 -25.39
N ALA A 373 3.19 23.32 -26.23
CA ALA A 373 4.08 24.20 -27.01
C ALA A 373 4.54 25.42 -26.23
N GLY A 374 3.84 25.77 -25.12
CA GLY A 374 4.18 26.93 -24.28
C GLY A 374 5.25 26.65 -23.23
N PRO A 375 5.82 27.69 -22.63
CA PRO A 375 6.82 27.56 -21.56
C PRO A 375 6.18 26.89 -20.32
N ILE A 376 7.02 26.28 -19.48
CA ILE A 376 6.58 25.60 -18.24
C ILE A 376 6.03 26.61 -17.23
N ALA A 377 6.61 27.79 -17.16
CA ALA A 377 6.16 28.91 -16.34
C ALA A 377 5.99 30.16 -17.20
N CYS A 378 5.00 30.98 -16.92
CA CYS A 378 4.74 32.24 -17.63
C CYS A 378 4.51 33.39 -16.65
N THR A 379 4.63 34.63 -17.16
CA THR A 379 4.27 35.82 -16.36
C THR A 379 2.75 35.92 -16.20
N LEU A 380 2.28 36.64 -15.17
CA LEU A 380 0.85 36.91 -14.97
C LEU A 380 0.26 37.61 -16.18
N ASP A 381 0.93 38.62 -16.74
CA ASP A 381 0.46 39.31 -17.94
C ASP A 381 0.27 38.37 -19.14
N THR A 382 1.23 37.48 -19.39
CA THR A 382 1.14 36.48 -20.46
C THR A 382 -0.05 35.54 -20.22
N PHE A 383 -0.27 35.10 -19.00
CA PHE A 383 -1.39 34.25 -18.64
C PHE A 383 -2.74 34.95 -18.89
N VAL A 384 -2.88 36.17 -18.41
CA VAL A 384 -4.11 36.98 -18.56
C VAL A 384 -4.39 37.29 -20.05
N GLN A 385 -3.36 37.72 -20.80
CA GLN A 385 -3.51 38.00 -22.22
C GLN A 385 -3.91 36.75 -23.02
N TYR A 386 -3.29 35.61 -22.75
CA TYR A 386 -3.65 34.34 -23.40
C TYR A 386 -5.12 33.99 -23.21
N HIS A 387 -5.62 34.07 -21.97
CA HIS A 387 -7.00 33.73 -21.65
C HIS A 387 -8.00 34.76 -22.21
N LYS A 388 -7.61 36.01 -22.39
CA LYS A 388 -8.45 37.02 -23.05
C LYS A 388 -8.56 36.84 -24.56
N GLU A 389 -7.44 36.53 -25.22
CA GLU A 389 -7.35 36.64 -26.68
C GLU A 389 -7.28 35.28 -27.40
N ASN A 390 -6.58 34.31 -26.82
CA ASN A 390 -6.18 33.10 -27.54
C ASN A 390 -6.77 31.79 -27.00
N ALA A 391 -7.21 31.78 -25.73
CA ALA A 391 -7.72 30.57 -25.11
C ALA A 391 -9.01 30.06 -25.72
N TRP A 392 -9.12 28.77 -25.89
CA TRP A 392 -10.36 28.11 -26.28
C TRP A 392 -11.43 28.19 -25.21
N THR A 393 -12.68 28.01 -25.57
CA THR A 393 -13.82 28.09 -24.61
C THR A 393 -13.66 27.10 -23.46
N TRP A 394 -13.16 25.90 -23.73
CA TRP A 394 -12.97 24.89 -22.68
C TRP A 394 -11.81 25.25 -21.71
N GLU A 395 -10.75 25.94 -22.17
CA GLU A 395 -9.69 26.45 -21.32
C GLU A 395 -10.20 27.55 -20.39
N ARG A 396 -11.06 28.44 -20.92
CA ARG A 396 -11.73 29.46 -20.11
C ARG A 396 -12.68 28.84 -19.09
N LEU A 397 -13.38 27.76 -19.43
CA LEU A 397 -14.21 27.03 -18.46
C LEU A 397 -13.34 26.38 -17.36
N ALA A 398 -12.12 25.95 -17.67
CA ALA A 398 -11.22 25.41 -16.67
C ALA A 398 -10.83 26.44 -15.60
N LEU A 399 -10.79 27.74 -15.93
CA LEU A 399 -10.55 28.83 -14.96
C LEU A 399 -11.58 28.86 -13.81
N THR A 400 -12.78 28.34 -14.00
CA THR A 400 -13.80 28.30 -12.93
C THR A 400 -13.37 27.46 -11.72
N LYS A 401 -12.35 26.61 -11.91
CA LYS A 401 -11.75 25.78 -10.86
C LYS A 401 -10.33 26.21 -10.52
N ALA A 402 -9.84 27.30 -11.11
CA ALA A 402 -8.48 27.77 -10.84
C ALA A 402 -8.33 28.27 -9.40
N ARG A 403 -7.25 27.86 -8.73
CA ARG A 403 -6.95 28.22 -7.35
C ARG A 403 -5.46 28.19 -7.08
N ALA A 404 -4.93 29.23 -6.43
CA ALA A 404 -3.54 29.21 -5.95
C ALA A 404 -3.40 28.17 -4.83
N VAL A 405 -2.40 27.28 -4.95
CA VAL A 405 -2.18 26.17 -4.02
C VAL A 405 -0.78 26.13 -3.40
N ALA A 406 0.17 26.87 -3.94
CA ALA A 406 1.51 27.00 -3.36
C ALA A 406 2.24 28.24 -3.90
N GLY A 407 3.25 28.74 -3.19
CA GLY A 407 4.07 29.88 -3.57
C GLY A 407 3.57 31.20 -2.99
N ASP A 408 3.85 32.29 -3.70
CA ASP A 408 3.52 33.65 -3.22
C ASP A 408 2.02 33.89 -3.19
N ALA A 409 1.50 34.29 -2.02
CA ALA A 409 0.08 34.50 -1.79
C ALA A 409 -0.48 35.76 -2.49
N ALA A 410 0.33 36.82 -2.63
CA ALA A 410 -0.11 38.05 -3.27
C ALA A 410 -0.27 37.81 -4.79
N LEU A 411 0.73 37.18 -5.41
CA LEU A 411 0.67 36.78 -6.81
C LEU A 411 -0.47 35.79 -7.05
N GLY A 412 -0.61 34.77 -6.19
CA GLY A 412 -1.70 33.80 -6.28
C GLY A 412 -3.10 34.42 -6.18
N SER A 413 -3.25 35.55 -5.44
CA SER A 413 -4.53 36.27 -5.32
C SER A 413 -4.80 37.19 -6.52
N ALA A 414 -3.78 37.55 -7.29
CA ALA A 414 -3.89 38.37 -8.49
C ALA A 414 -4.34 37.54 -9.74
N VAL A 415 -4.13 36.24 -9.70
CA VAL A 415 -4.56 35.30 -10.74
C VAL A 415 -6.03 34.99 -10.63
#